data_238bf63f95fdd8610486ec9b3b770888
#
_entry.id   238bf63f95fdd8610486ec9b3b770888
#
_cell.length_a   1.000
_cell.length_b   1.000
_cell.length_c   1.000
_cell.angle_alpha   90.00
_cell.angle_beta   90.00
_cell.angle_gamma   90.00
#
_symmetry.space_group_name_H-M   'P 1'
#
loop_
_entity.id
_entity.type
_entity.pdbx_description
1 polymer ?
#
loop_
_entity_poly.entity_id
_entity_poly.type
_entity_poly.pdbx_seq_one_letter_code
_entity_poly.pdbx_strand_id
1 'polypeptide(L)'
;EKLQAKVFDLLDTHKFPVVLAADHASAGGTIAGIKKKFPEKRLGVIWIDAHADLHSPYTTPSGNVHGMPLAVSIADDNQESRINEPDETTINAWERLKQMGDQSPKLEATDIVFFGVRDTEAPEEYLMNKHRIKNFTVEECREKGMDSCANSALAQLGDCDLLYVSFDVDSMDPDIVSYGTGTPVPNGFYPEEIK
;
A
#
# COMPACT_ATOMS: atom_id res chain seq x y z
N GLU A 1 12.89 -9.34 3.72
CA GLU A 1 13.55 -10.51 3.08
C GLU A 1 12.89 -11.84 3.49
N LYS A 2 12.73 -12.15 4.80
CA LYS A 2 12.13 -13.44 5.23
C LYS A 2 10.69 -13.62 4.74
N LEU A 3 9.86 -12.57 4.84
CA LEU A 3 8.47 -12.60 4.36
C LEU A 3 8.43 -12.75 2.83
N GLN A 4 9.25 -11.99 2.12
CA GLN A 4 9.37 -12.09 0.66
C GLN A 4 9.72 -13.52 0.21
N ALA A 5 10.69 -14.16 0.84
CA ALA A 5 11.04 -15.56 0.55
C ALA A 5 9.86 -16.51 0.83
N LYS A 6 9.15 -16.30 1.96
CA LYS A 6 8.01 -17.16 2.32
C LYS A 6 6.84 -17.02 1.35
N VAL A 7 6.53 -15.79 0.92
CA VAL A 7 5.47 -15.54 -0.08
C VAL A 7 5.85 -16.19 -1.41
N PHE A 8 7.10 -16.01 -1.86
CA PHE A 8 7.61 -16.68 -3.05
C PHE A 8 7.43 -18.20 -2.98
N ASP A 9 7.86 -18.86 -1.89
CA ASP A 9 7.76 -20.31 -1.70
C ASP A 9 6.31 -20.81 -1.74
N LEU A 10 5.37 -20.05 -1.12
CA LEU A 10 3.95 -20.39 -1.15
C LEU A 10 3.39 -20.34 -2.57
N LEU A 11 3.69 -19.27 -3.30
CA LEU A 11 3.25 -19.09 -4.68
C LEU A 11 3.90 -20.12 -5.63
N ASP A 12 5.16 -20.49 -5.38
CA ASP A 12 5.87 -21.53 -6.15
C ASP A 12 5.20 -22.90 -5.97
N THR A 13 4.62 -23.16 -4.81
CA THR A 13 3.83 -24.38 -4.54
C THR A 13 2.34 -24.23 -4.84
N HIS A 14 1.94 -23.25 -5.64
CA HIS A 14 0.55 -22.97 -6.05
C HIS A 14 -0.42 -22.75 -4.89
N LYS A 15 0.06 -22.20 -3.76
CA LYS A 15 -0.78 -21.83 -2.63
C LYS A 15 -1.18 -20.37 -2.71
N PHE A 16 -2.37 -20.06 -2.24
CA PHE A 16 -2.83 -18.69 -2.07
C PHE A 16 -2.33 -18.16 -0.72
N PRO A 17 -1.40 -17.18 -0.69
CA PRO A 17 -0.91 -16.63 0.56
C PRO A 17 -1.93 -15.68 1.20
N VAL A 18 -2.17 -15.86 2.50
CA VAL A 18 -2.83 -14.89 3.36
C VAL A 18 -1.83 -14.46 4.42
N VAL A 19 -1.56 -13.17 4.51
CA VAL A 19 -0.59 -12.60 5.46
C VAL A 19 -1.35 -11.88 6.56
N LEU A 20 -1.24 -12.37 7.80
CA LEU A 20 -1.69 -11.67 8.99
C LEU A 20 -0.47 -10.96 9.60
N ALA A 21 -0.43 -9.66 9.49
CA ALA A 21 0.72 -8.84 9.83
C ALA A 21 0.48 -8.02 11.10
N ALA A 22 1.57 -7.66 11.78
CA ALA A 22 1.53 -6.77 12.94
C ALA A 22 1.59 -5.30 12.55
N ASP A 23 2.21 -4.98 11.41
CA ASP A 23 2.22 -3.65 10.82
C ASP A 23 2.30 -3.69 9.28
N HIS A 24 2.02 -2.54 8.65
CA HIS A 24 1.88 -2.42 7.20
C HIS A 24 3.23 -2.47 6.43
N ALA A 25 4.39 -2.34 7.08
CA ALA A 25 5.70 -2.52 6.43
C ALA A 25 5.82 -3.91 5.78
N SER A 26 5.07 -4.90 6.28
CA SER A 26 5.01 -6.26 5.73
C SER A 26 4.49 -6.33 4.30
N ALA A 27 3.68 -5.36 3.85
CA ALA A 27 3.16 -5.31 2.49
C ALA A 27 4.28 -5.17 1.45
N GLY A 28 5.32 -4.38 1.74
CA GLY A 28 6.48 -4.27 0.85
C GLY A 28 7.20 -5.62 0.63
N GLY A 29 7.27 -6.45 1.69
CA GLY A 29 7.81 -7.81 1.60
C GLY A 29 6.90 -8.78 0.82
N THR A 30 5.59 -8.63 0.97
CA THR A 30 4.57 -9.41 0.25
C THR A 30 4.61 -9.12 -1.24
N ILE A 31 4.55 -7.85 -1.62
CA ILE A 31 4.65 -7.37 -3.01
C ILE A 31 5.96 -7.85 -3.66
N ALA A 32 7.09 -7.74 -2.95
CA ALA A 32 8.38 -8.22 -3.43
C ALA A 32 8.40 -9.74 -3.65
N GLY A 33 7.71 -10.52 -2.81
CA GLY A 33 7.57 -11.96 -2.99
C GLY A 33 6.73 -12.35 -4.21
N ILE A 34 5.63 -11.62 -4.44
CA ILE A 34 4.77 -11.79 -5.62
C ILE A 34 5.57 -11.48 -6.89
N LYS A 35 6.23 -10.32 -6.93
CA LYS A 35 6.99 -9.90 -8.11
C LYS A 35 8.22 -10.75 -8.38
N LYS A 36 8.86 -11.30 -7.33
CA LYS A 36 9.93 -12.29 -7.52
C LYS A 36 9.43 -13.56 -8.18
N LYS A 37 8.22 -14.02 -7.85
CA LYS A 37 7.62 -15.21 -8.47
C LYS A 37 7.12 -14.93 -9.89
N PHE A 38 6.58 -13.75 -10.12
CA PHE A 38 5.95 -13.36 -11.38
C PHE A 38 6.53 -12.04 -11.92
N PRO A 39 7.82 -11.99 -12.29
CA PRO A 39 8.49 -10.75 -12.66
C PRO A 39 7.85 -10.05 -13.87
N GLU A 40 7.34 -10.81 -14.84
CA GLU A 40 6.73 -10.28 -16.06
C GLU A 40 5.24 -9.94 -15.92
N LYS A 41 4.62 -10.30 -14.78
CA LYS A 41 3.20 -10.08 -14.56
C LYS A 41 2.96 -8.68 -14.00
N ARG A 42 2.00 -7.96 -14.59
CA ARG A 42 1.53 -6.68 -14.08
C ARG A 42 0.68 -6.90 -12.83
N LEU A 43 1.03 -6.23 -11.74
CA LEU A 43 0.40 -6.39 -10.43
C LEU A 43 -0.42 -5.15 -10.08
N GLY A 44 -1.74 -5.32 -9.99
CA GLY A 44 -2.64 -4.32 -9.44
C GLY A 44 -2.72 -4.42 -7.91
N VAL A 45 -2.97 -3.29 -7.26
CA VAL A 45 -3.09 -3.20 -5.80
C VAL A 45 -4.39 -2.50 -5.42
N ILE A 46 -5.20 -3.16 -4.61
CA ILE A 46 -6.28 -2.53 -3.85
C ILE A 46 -5.78 -2.34 -2.43
N TRP A 47 -5.76 -1.09 -1.97
CA TRP A 47 -5.24 -0.68 -0.67
C TRP A 47 -6.37 -0.07 0.15
N ILE A 48 -6.82 -0.81 1.15
CA ILE A 48 -7.93 -0.42 2.04
C ILE A 48 -7.31 0.02 3.35
N ASP A 49 -7.31 1.33 3.62
CA ASP A 49 -6.49 1.94 4.66
C ASP A 49 -7.01 3.34 4.99
N ALA A 50 -6.68 3.85 6.17
CA ALA A 50 -6.81 5.27 6.49
C ALA A 50 -5.68 6.11 5.89
N HIS A 51 -4.49 5.50 5.66
CA HIS A 51 -3.25 6.15 5.26
C HIS A 51 -2.85 5.77 3.82
N ALA A 52 -2.02 6.59 3.20
CA ALA A 52 -1.56 6.30 1.83
C ALA A 52 -0.29 5.45 1.78
N ASP A 53 0.50 5.43 2.86
CA ASP A 53 1.75 4.67 2.97
C ASP A 53 2.75 4.93 1.83
N LEU A 54 2.79 6.20 1.39
CA LEU A 54 3.60 6.71 0.28
C LEU A 54 4.80 7.56 0.74
N HIS A 55 5.17 7.48 2.02
CA HIS A 55 6.38 8.13 2.49
C HIS A 55 7.65 7.41 2.04
N SER A 56 8.72 8.17 1.90
CA SER A 56 10.09 7.68 1.78
C SER A 56 10.93 8.17 2.98
N PRO A 57 12.16 7.72 3.16
CA PRO A 57 13.06 8.30 4.17
C PRO A 57 13.26 9.81 4.03
N TYR A 58 13.07 10.34 2.82
CA TYR A 58 13.21 11.76 2.54
C TYR A 58 12.00 12.61 2.96
N THR A 59 10.82 11.98 3.12
CA THR A 59 9.56 12.69 3.35
C THR A 59 8.85 12.34 4.65
N THR A 60 9.22 11.22 5.30
CA THR A 60 8.54 10.76 6.50
C THR A 60 8.74 11.70 7.69
N PRO A 61 7.67 12.09 8.42
CA PRO A 61 7.81 12.88 9.64
C PRO A 61 8.26 12.05 10.84
N SER A 62 7.99 10.73 10.84
CA SER A 62 8.23 9.84 11.99
C SER A 62 9.43 8.91 11.83
N GLY A 63 9.86 8.62 10.60
CA GLY A 63 10.84 7.59 10.30
C GLY A 63 10.28 6.16 10.31
N ASN A 64 8.98 6.00 10.53
CA ASN A 64 8.34 4.70 10.63
C ASN A 64 8.19 4.03 9.25
N VAL A 65 8.64 2.79 9.15
CA VAL A 65 8.67 2.04 7.88
C VAL A 65 7.28 1.57 7.45
N HIS A 66 6.32 1.49 8.37
CA HIS A 66 4.94 1.12 8.03
C HIS A 66 4.27 2.13 7.08
N GLY A 67 4.64 3.42 7.12
CA GLY A 67 4.15 4.42 6.18
C GLY A 67 4.89 4.46 4.83
N MET A 68 5.67 3.42 4.46
CA MET A 68 6.55 3.44 3.29
C MET A 68 6.34 2.30 2.26
N PRO A 69 5.49 1.29 2.48
CA PRO A 69 5.47 0.08 1.66
C PRO A 69 5.06 0.34 0.20
N LEU A 70 4.21 1.31 -0.07
CA LEU A 70 3.85 1.64 -1.45
C LEU A 70 4.94 2.46 -2.14
N ALA A 71 5.54 3.46 -1.48
CA ALA A 71 6.64 4.24 -2.05
C ALA A 71 7.83 3.34 -2.42
N VAL A 72 8.22 2.40 -1.55
CA VAL A 72 9.27 1.43 -1.86
C VAL A 72 8.90 0.51 -3.03
N SER A 73 7.62 0.23 -3.20
CA SER A 73 7.14 -0.67 -4.26
C SER A 73 7.07 -0.01 -5.62
N ILE A 74 6.73 1.29 -5.67
CA ILE A 74 6.79 2.10 -6.90
C ILE A 74 8.17 2.71 -7.16
N ALA A 75 9.11 2.54 -6.21
CA ALA A 75 10.46 3.10 -6.23
C ALA A 75 10.52 4.62 -6.38
N ASP A 76 9.53 5.35 -5.85
CA ASP A 76 9.51 6.82 -5.86
C ASP A 76 10.03 7.37 -4.53
N ASP A 77 11.14 8.07 -4.56
CA ASP A 77 11.76 8.70 -3.38
C ASP A 77 11.06 9.99 -2.96
N ASN A 78 10.21 10.53 -3.82
CA ASN A 78 9.52 11.81 -3.64
C ASN A 78 10.47 12.96 -3.25
N GLN A 79 11.53 13.10 -4.03
CA GLN A 79 12.56 14.13 -3.78
C GLN A 79 12.00 15.56 -3.88
N GLU A 80 10.94 15.76 -4.66
CA GLU A 80 10.26 17.04 -4.83
C GLU A 80 9.61 17.53 -3.51
N SER A 81 9.21 16.60 -2.65
CA SER A 81 8.60 16.90 -1.33
C SER A 81 9.55 16.65 -0.17
N ARG A 82 10.85 16.60 -0.43
CA ARG A 82 11.88 16.27 0.57
C ARG A 82 11.88 17.23 1.75
N ILE A 83 11.86 16.66 2.95
CA ILE A 83 11.96 17.38 4.23
C ILE A 83 13.10 16.85 5.11
N ASN A 84 13.65 15.67 4.81
CA ASN A 84 14.68 15.00 5.59
C ASN A 84 15.96 14.82 4.80
N GLU A 85 17.07 14.74 5.55
CA GLU A 85 18.42 14.38 5.08
C GLU A 85 18.80 13.03 5.72
N PRO A 86 18.35 11.87 5.17
CA PRO A 86 18.71 10.59 5.72
C PRO A 86 20.20 10.32 5.60
N ASP A 87 20.78 9.62 6.58
CA ASP A 87 22.17 9.20 6.57
C ASP A 87 22.44 8.10 5.53
N GLU A 88 23.71 7.84 5.25
CA GLU A 88 24.14 6.84 4.28
C GLU A 88 23.61 5.43 4.60
N THR A 89 23.53 5.08 5.88
CA THR A 89 22.99 3.77 6.32
C THR A 89 21.53 3.63 5.95
N THR A 90 20.74 4.67 6.20
CA THR A 90 19.32 4.73 5.86
C THR A 90 19.11 4.70 4.34
N ILE A 91 19.91 5.48 3.59
CA ILE A 91 19.85 5.47 2.12
C ILE A 91 20.16 4.07 1.57
N ASN A 92 21.23 3.44 2.04
CA ASN A 92 21.60 2.09 1.61
C ASN A 92 20.51 1.05 1.96
N ALA A 93 19.88 1.17 3.13
CA ALA A 93 18.77 0.29 3.51
C ALA A 93 17.55 0.50 2.62
N TRP A 94 17.23 1.74 2.30
CA TRP A 94 16.13 2.10 1.39
C TRP A 94 16.34 1.55 -0.01
N GLU A 95 17.53 1.73 -0.59
CA GLU A 95 17.88 1.17 -1.90
C GLU A 95 17.77 -0.36 -1.92
N ARG A 96 18.20 -1.03 -0.85
CA ARG A 96 18.02 -2.49 -0.73
C ARG A 96 16.55 -2.90 -0.67
N LEU A 97 15.70 -2.13 0.00
CA LEU A 97 14.25 -2.39 0.03
C LEU A 97 13.62 -2.20 -1.35
N LYS A 98 14.02 -1.17 -2.09
CA LYS A 98 13.56 -0.96 -3.47
C LYS A 98 13.96 -2.12 -4.39
N GLN A 99 15.13 -2.71 -4.20
CA GLN A 99 15.61 -3.86 -5.01
C GLN A 99 15.12 -5.22 -4.51
N MET A 100 14.41 -5.28 -3.38
CA MET A 100 13.89 -6.54 -2.85
C MET A 100 12.91 -7.20 -3.83
N GLY A 101 13.13 -8.50 -4.09
CA GLY A 101 12.36 -9.23 -5.11
C GLY A 101 12.99 -9.21 -6.50
N ASP A 102 14.24 -8.70 -6.59
CA ASP A 102 15.05 -8.64 -7.82
C ASP A 102 14.42 -7.76 -8.92
N GLN A 103 13.55 -6.84 -8.53
CA GLN A 103 12.86 -5.91 -9.44
C GLN A 103 12.60 -4.55 -8.78
N SER A 104 12.82 -3.47 -9.55
CA SER A 104 12.51 -2.10 -9.15
C SER A 104 12.20 -1.24 -10.40
N PRO A 105 11.05 -0.54 -10.47
CA PRO A 105 9.91 -0.63 -9.56
C PRO A 105 9.22 -2.01 -9.62
N LYS A 106 8.46 -2.35 -8.58
CA LYS A 106 7.63 -3.56 -8.48
C LYS A 106 6.21 -3.34 -8.97
N LEU A 107 5.76 -2.10 -8.88
CA LEU A 107 4.42 -1.64 -9.24
C LEU A 107 4.52 -0.40 -10.12
N GLU A 108 3.57 -0.26 -11.03
CA GLU A 108 3.25 1.03 -11.62
C GLU A 108 2.30 1.75 -10.67
N ALA A 109 2.55 3.04 -10.39
CA ALA A 109 1.70 3.80 -9.46
C ALA A 109 0.24 3.92 -9.94
N THR A 110 0.00 3.87 -11.24
CA THR A 110 -1.33 3.84 -11.86
C THR A 110 -2.12 2.56 -11.59
N ASP A 111 -1.44 1.52 -11.12
CA ASP A 111 -2.04 0.23 -10.77
C ASP A 111 -2.38 0.12 -9.28
N ILE A 112 -2.40 1.23 -8.59
CA ILE A 112 -2.82 1.34 -7.19
C ILE A 112 -4.18 2.02 -7.13
N VAL A 113 -5.09 1.45 -6.35
CA VAL A 113 -6.39 2.03 -6.03
C VAL A 113 -6.56 2.02 -4.51
N PHE A 114 -6.85 3.18 -3.97
CA PHE A 114 -7.13 3.37 -2.54
C PHE A 114 -8.61 3.29 -2.21
N PHE A 115 -8.90 2.78 -1.02
CA PHE A 115 -10.22 2.83 -0.38
C PHE A 115 -10.08 3.37 1.04
N GLY A 116 -10.74 4.50 1.31
CA GLY A 116 -10.86 5.06 2.65
C GLY A 116 -9.66 5.88 3.13
N VAL A 117 -8.67 6.13 2.28
CA VAL A 117 -7.53 6.99 2.63
C VAL A 117 -8.03 8.39 2.93
N ARG A 118 -7.73 8.89 4.16
CA ARG A 118 -8.28 10.13 4.71
C ARG A 118 -7.36 10.87 5.69
N ASP A 119 -6.25 10.23 6.10
CA ASP A 119 -5.19 10.87 6.88
C ASP A 119 -3.88 10.78 6.09
N THR A 120 -3.50 11.91 5.49
CA THR A 120 -2.34 12.02 4.61
C THR A 120 -1.57 13.30 4.90
N GLU A 121 -0.26 13.27 4.67
CA GLU A 121 0.57 14.46 4.67
C GLU A 121 0.82 14.98 3.25
N ALA A 122 1.21 16.25 3.16
CA ALA A 122 1.45 16.92 1.87
C ALA A 122 2.37 16.16 0.90
N PRO A 123 3.44 15.46 1.33
CA PRO A 123 4.24 14.63 0.44
C PRO A 123 3.48 13.46 -0.18
N GLU A 124 2.56 12.86 0.56
CA GLU A 124 1.75 11.74 0.06
C GLU A 124 0.69 12.24 -0.91
N GLU A 125 0.01 13.35 -0.59
CA GLU A 125 -0.92 14.02 -1.49
C GLU A 125 -0.25 14.43 -2.82
N TYR A 126 1.02 14.87 -2.74
CA TYR A 126 1.80 15.16 -3.94
C TYR A 126 1.95 13.93 -4.83
N LEU A 127 2.35 12.77 -4.28
CA LEU A 127 2.47 11.53 -5.07
C LEU A 127 1.13 11.02 -5.58
N MET A 128 0.09 11.07 -4.76
CA MET A 128 -1.27 10.69 -5.19
C MET A 128 -1.70 11.51 -6.41
N ASN A 129 -1.47 12.82 -6.38
CA ASN A 129 -1.80 13.73 -7.48
C ASN A 129 -0.89 13.52 -8.70
N LYS A 130 0.44 13.43 -8.49
CA LYS A 130 1.46 13.21 -9.54
C LYS A 130 1.14 11.96 -10.36
N HIS A 131 0.79 10.88 -9.70
CA HIS A 131 0.50 9.60 -10.31
C HIS A 131 -0.99 9.36 -10.59
N ARG A 132 -1.86 10.30 -10.21
CA ARG A 132 -3.31 10.20 -10.37
C ARG A 132 -3.88 8.92 -9.73
N ILE A 133 -3.37 8.54 -8.56
CA ILE A 133 -3.84 7.37 -7.83
C ILE A 133 -5.29 7.63 -7.39
N LYS A 134 -6.22 6.75 -7.81
CA LYS A 134 -7.62 6.86 -7.43
C LYS A 134 -7.79 6.49 -5.97
N ASN A 135 -8.45 7.35 -5.22
CA ASN A 135 -8.95 7.07 -3.90
C ASN A 135 -10.49 7.09 -3.92
N PHE A 136 -11.12 5.98 -3.55
CA PHE A 136 -12.54 5.93 -3.22
C PHE A 136 -12.68 6.28 -1.74
N THR A 137 -13.12 7.51 -1.44
CA THR A 137 -13.31 7.94 -0.05
C THR A 137 -14.46 7.18 0.61
N VAL A 138 -14.51 7.19 1.94
CA VAL A 138 -15.61 6.55 2.69
C VAL A 138 -16.96 7.13 2.28
N GLU A 139 -17.03 8.46 2.10
CA GLU A 139 -18.24 9.16 1.64
C GLU A 139 -18.63 8.71 0.23
N GLU A 140 -17.66 8.68 -0.70
CA GLU A 140 -17.92 8.21 -2.08
C GLU A 140 -18.45 6.78 -2.11
N CYS A 141 -17.89 5.90 -1.28
CA CYS A 141 -18.35 4.51 -1.15
C CYS A 141 -19.76 4.40 -0.59
N ARG A 142 -20.12 5.24 0.40
CA ARG A 142 -21.47 5.31 0.95
C ARG A 142 -22.50 5.85 -0.03
N GLU A 143 -22.11 6.88 -0.81
CA GLU A 143 -23.00 7.51 -1.80
C GLU A 143 -23.26 6.60 -3.01
N LYS A 144 -22.20 5.96 -3.55
CA LYS A 144 -22.26 5.17 -4.80
C LYS A 144 -22.53 3.68 -4.57
N GLY A 145 -22.34 3.22 -3.34
CA GLY A 145 -22.35 1.82 -2.95
C GLY A 145 -20.98 1.15 -3.11
N MET A 146 -20.61 0.29 -2.13
CA MET A 146 -19.33 -0.43 -2.10
C MET A 146 -19.12 -1.28 -3.36
N ASP A 147 -20.14 -2.02 -3.80
CA ASP A 147 -20.07 -2.84 -5.01
C ASP A 147 -19.75 -2.02 -6.27
N SER A 148 -20.31 -0.82 -6.37
CA SER A 148 -20.06 0.08 -7.51
C SER A 148 -18.62 0.57 -7.51
N CYS A 149 -18.10 0.95 -6.34
CA CYS A 149 -16.72 1.39 -6.19
C CYS A 149 -15.73 0.23 -6.41
N ALA A 150 -16.02 -0.95 -5.88
CA ALA A 150 -15.21 -2.15 -6.09
C ALA A 150 -15.15 -2.55 -7.58
N ASN A 151 -16.30 -2.56 -8.27
CA ASN A 151 -16.35 -2.84 -9.71
C ASN A 151 -15.59 -1.80 -10.53
N SER A 152 -15.63 -0.52 -10.12
CA SER A 152 -14.86 0.55 -10.76
C SER A 152 -13.36 0.36 -10.56
N ALA A 153 -12.92 -0.02 -9.36
CA ALA A 153 -11.53 -0.35 -9.07
C ALA A 153 -11.04 -1.54 -9.90
N LEU A 154 -11.84 -2.62 -9.96
CA LEU A 154 -11.52 -3.80 -10.77
C LEU A 154 -11.46 -3.48 -12.26
N ALA A 155 -12.33 -2.60 -12.75
CA ALA A 155 -12.30 -2.14 -14.14
C ALA A 155 -11.03 -1.32 -14.43
N GLN A 156 -10.59 -0.45 -13.50
CA GLN A 156 -9.34 0.31 -13.63
C GLN A 156 -8.12 -0.62 -13.65
N LEU A 157 -8.13 -1.69 -12.87
CA LEU A 157 -7.05 -2.67 -12.76
C LEU A 157 -7.19 -3.83 -13.77
N GLY A 158 -8.10 -3.72 -14.73
CA GLY A 158 -8.45 -4.79 -15.66
C GLY A 158 -7.31 -5.26 -16.57
N ASP A 159 -6.29 -4.43 -16.79
CA ASP A 159 -5.08 -4.79 -17.53
C ASP A 159 -4.01 -5.47 -16.67
N CYS A 160 -4.23 -5.60 -15.36
CA CYS A 160 -3.31 -6.29 -14.46
C CYS A 160 -3.53 -7.80 -14.52
N ASP A 161 -2.42 -8.55 -14.55
CA ASP A 161 -2.46 -10.02 -14.53
C ASP A 161 -2.77 -10.61 -13.16
N LEU A 162 -2.39 -9.89 -12.12
CA LEU A 162 -2.49 -10.28 -10.71
C LEU A 162 -3.06 -9.13 -9.90
N LEU A 163 -3.75 -9.48 -8.82
CA LEU A 163 -4.28 -8.52 -7.87
C LEU A 163 -3.78 -8.84 -6.46
N TYR A 164 -3.25 -7.83 -5.78
CA TYR A 164 -2.95 -7.85 -4.35
C TYR A 164 -3.96 -6.97 -3.62
N VAL A 165 -4.60 -7.51 -2.61
CA VAL A 165 -5.48 -6.75 -1.73
C VAL A 165 -4.81 -6.61 -0.38
N SER A 166 -4.60 -5.38 0.07
CA SER A 166 -4.14 -5.03 1.40
C SER A 166 -5.27 -4.42 2.20
N PHE A 167 -5.44 -4.86 3.43
CA PHE A 167 -6.46 -4.37 4.33
C PHE A 167 -5.82 -4.00 5.66
N ASP A 168 -5.78 -2.70 5.96
CA ASP A 168 -5.45 -2.22 7.29
C ASP A 168 -6.73 -2.03 8.13
N VAL A 169 -6.65 -2.46 9.38
CA VAL A 169 -7.83 -2.38 10.28
C VAL A 169 -8.17 -0.94 10.67
N ASP A 170 -7.25 0.02 10.51
CA ASP A 170 -7.52 1.44 10.74
C ASP A 170 -8.29 2.13 9.61
N SER A 171 -8.49 1.43 8.48
CA SER A 171 -9.48 1.83 7.48
C SER A 171 -10.89 1.92 8.07
N MET A 172 -11.16 1.11 9.12
CA MET A 172 -12.42 1.11 9.84
C MET A 172 -12.48 2.22 10.90
N ASP A 173 -13.71 2.61 11.26
CA ASP A 173 -13.93 3.64 12.27
C ASP A 173 -13.54 3.16 13.68
N PRO A 174 -12.61 3.84 14.38
CA PRO A 174 -12.13 3.39 15.69
C PRO A 174 -13.21 3.44 16.77
N ASP A 175 -14.21 4.32 16.67
CA ASP A 175 -15.30 4.41 17.64
C ASP A 175 -16.23 3.18 17.58
N ILE A 176 -16.25 2.49 16.44
CA ILE A 176 -17.09 1.31 16.22
C ILE A 176 -16.31 0.02 16.43
N VAL A 177 -15.03 -0.01 16.01
CA VAL A 177 -14.24 -1.24 16.00
C VAL A 177 -13.25 -1.29 17.16
N SER A 178 -12.21 -0.47 17.16
CA SER A 178 -11.16 -0.45 18.19
C SER A 178 -10.17 0.69 17.98
N TYR A 179 -9.74 1.31 19.07
CA TYR A 179 -8.59 2.21 19.08
C TYR A 179 -7.23 1.48 19.10
N GLY A 180 -7.21 0.15 18.98
CA GLY A 180 -6.01 -0.66 19.14
C GLY A 180 -5.06 -0.69 17.95
N THR A 181 -5.28 0.13 16.90
CA THR A 181 -4.49 0.12 15.67
C THR A 181 -3.17 0.88 15.77
N GLY A 182 -2.92 1.65 16.83
CA GLY A 182 -1.74 2.52 16.95
C GLY A 182 -1.89 3.87 16.23
N THR A 183 -2.58 3.93 15.13
CA THR A 183 -2.87 5.14 14.31
C THR A 183 -4.37 5.24 13.99
N PRO A 184 -5.26 5.34 15.00
CA PRO A 184 -6.70 5.37 14.77
C PRO A 184 -7.12 6.69 14.12
N VAL A 185 -7.89 6.61 13.02
CA VAL A 185 -8.42 7.76 12.29
C VAL A 185 -9.95 7.68 12.27
N PRO A 186 -10.67 8.71 12.75
CA PRO A 186 -12.13 8.71 12.75
C PRO A 186 -12.73 8.79 11.34
N ASN A 187 -14.03 8.55 11.24
CA ASN A 187 -14.83 8.56 10.01
C ASN A 187 -14.43 7.45 9.00
N GLY A 188 -14.01 6.30 9.51
CA GLY A 188 -13.68 5.13 8.74
C GLY A 188 -14.90 4.31 8.31
N PHE A 189 -14.63 3.18 7.65
CA PHE A 189 -15.65 2.21 7.29
C PHE A 189 -16.25 1.50 8.52
N TYR A 190 -17.49 1.11 8.41
CA TYR A 190 -18.12 0.21 9.39
C TYR A 190 -17.93 -1.26 8.98
N PRO A 191 -17.97 -2.20 9.96
CA PRO A 191 -17.76 -3.62 9.65
C PRO A 191 -18.73 -4.19 8.61
N GLU A 192 -19.95 -3.62 8.52
CA GLU A 192 -20.98 -4.01 7.55
C GLU A 192 -20.62 -3.56 6.12
N GLU A 193 -19.83 -2.50 5.98
CA GLU A 193 -19.43 -1.92 4.71
C GLU A 193 -18.24 -2.66 4.08
N ILE A 194 -17.46 -3.41 4.89
CA ILE A 194 -16.25 -4.13 4.46
C ILE A 194 -16.52 -5.60 4.07
N LYS A 195 -17.72 -6.13 4.30
CA LYS A 195 -18.06 -7.54 4.06
C LYS A 195 -18.13 -7.92 2.59
#